data_f524edc45ce049c921e0c3ef0c4452a6
#
_entry.id   f524edc45ce049c921e0c3ef0c4452a6
#
_cell.length_a   1.000
_cell.length_b   1.000
_cell.length_c   1.000
_cell.angle_alpha   90.00
_cell.angle_beta   90.00
_cell.angle_gamma   90.00
#
_symmetry.space_group_name_H-M   'P 1'
#
loop_
_entity.id
_entity.type
_entity.pdbx_description
1 polymer ?
#
loop_
_entity_poly.entity_id
_entity_poly.type
_entity_poly.pdbx_seq_one_letter_code
_entity_poly.pdbx_strand_id
1 'polypeptide(L)'
;RIMKDTASLSVESEKLHYLSDLLTNIAAFVGIMLVMFADFSRADPLIAALIAIYMIYTTIAIFQKSIAVLIDREIDDDLKSEIFDIVKSHNKVLGFHDVRTRQSGSSKGKFFMQMHIEVSEHVSLEESHNIADQVEENILNKFPDAEIILHVDPSNVIEEKEFVDA
;
A
#
# COMPACT_ATOMS: atom_id res chain seq x y z
N ARG A 1 -11.40 -2.27 13.06
CA ARG A 1 -10.08 -2.70 12.51
C ARG A 1 -9.50 -1.63 11.58
N ILE A 2 -10.30 -1.00 10.73
CA ILE A 2 -9.90 0.14 9.87
C ILE A 2 -9.34 1.32 10.70
N MET A 3 -9.86 1.54 11.90
CA MET A 3 -9.39 2.60 12.81
C MET A 3 -7.95 2.38 13.35
N LYS A 4 -7.39 1.18 13.30
CA LYS A 4 -6.02 0.95 13.78
C LYS A 4 -4.95 1.42 12.80
N ASP A 5 -5.18 1.29 11.51
CA ASP A 5 -4.18 1.63 10.49
C ASP A 5 -4.16 3.13 10.20
N THR A 6 -5.32 3.79 10.19
CA THR A 6 -5.42 5.26 10.14
C THR A 6 -4.95 5.90 11.46
N ALA A 7 -5.23 5.28 12.60
CA ALA A 7 -4.70 5.71 13.89
C ALA A 7 -3.16 5.61 13.94
N SER A 8 -2.55 4.65 13.26
CA SER A 8 -1.10 4.48 13.19
C SER A 8 -0.41 5.66 12.48
N LEU A 9 -0.93 6.10 11.33
CA LEU A 9 -0.36 7.24 10.59
C LEU A 9 -0.58 8.57 11.32
N SER A 10 -1.75 8.77 11.92
CA SER A 10 -2.05 9.96 12.72
C SER A 10 -1.15 10.03 13.96
N VAL A 11 -0.97 8.91 14.66
CA VAL A 11 -0.09 8.82 15.83
C VAL A 11 1.38 9.01 15.44
N GLU A 12 1.83 8.49 14.31
CA GLU A 12 3.19 8.70 13.81
C GLU A 12 3.42 10.18 13.44
N SER A 13 2.46 10.81 12.78
CA SER A 13 2.50 12.24 12.46
C SER A 13 2.53 13.12 13.71
N GLU A 14 1.68 12.82 14.69
CA GLU A 14 1.60 13.55 15.96
C GLU A 14 2.89 13.40 16.78
N LYS A 15 3.45 12.20 16.84
CA LYS A 15 4.73 11.93 17.50
C LYS A 15 5.88 12.70 16.87
N LEU A 16 5.93 12.80 15.53
CA LEU A 16 6.93 13.58 14.81
C LEU A 16 6.76 15.09 15.06
N HIS A 17 5.53 15.56 15.17
CA HIS A 17 5.26 16.95 15.53
C HIS A 17 5.78 17.29 16.92
N TYR A 18 5.45 16.51 17.94
CA TYR A 18 5.97 16.71 19.31
C TYR A 18 7.49 16.62 19.38
N LEU A 19 8.10 15.70 18.62
CA LEU A 19 9.56 15.59 18.57
C LEU A 19 10.19 16.83 17.93
N SER A 20 9.60 17.35 16.87
CA SER A 20 10.05 18.59 16.20
C SER A 20 9.94 19.79 17.12
N ASP A 21 8.84 19.93 17.86
CA ASP A 21 8.65 21.00 18.85
C ASP A 21 9.69 20.92 19.97
N LEU A 22 9.93 19.71 20.49
CA LEU A 22 10.94 19.49 21.52
C LEU A 22 12.34 19.86 21.03
N LEU A 23 12.71 19.40 19.83
CA LEU A 23 14.00 19.70 19.23
C LEU A 23 14.17 21.20 18.98
N THR A 24 13.13 21.88 18.50
CA THR A 24 13.14 23.32 18.25
C THR A 24 13.33 24.09 19.56
N ASN A 25 12.65 23.71 20.63
CA ASN A 25 12.78 24.34 21.92
C ASN A 25 14.18 24.14 22.55
N ILE A 26 14.72 22.92 22.47
CA ILE A 26 16.09 22.61 22.93
C ILE A 26 17.11 23.41 22.12
N ALA A 27 16.96 23.46 20.80
CA ALA A 27 17.86 24.18 19.93
C ALA A 27 17.83 25.69 20.15
N ALA A 28 16.66 26.29 20.40
CA ALA A 28 16.54 27.69 20.78
C ALA A 28 17.23 27.96 22.09
N PHE A 29 17.08 27.11 23.09
CA PHE A 29 17.76 27.22 24.38
C PHE A 29 19.28 27.15 24.22
N VAL A 30 19.79 26.19 23.44
CA VAL A 30 21.22 26.04 23.15
C VAL A 30 21.74 27.25 22.36
N GLY A 31 20.98 27.76 21.40
CA GLY A 31 21.32 28.96 20.66
C GLY A 31 21.52 30.17 21.58
N ILE A 32 20.58 30.40 22.49
CA ILE A 32 20.71 31.49 23.47
C ILE A 32 21.94 31.30 24.36
N MET A 33 22.19 30.07 24.84
CA MET A 33 23.38 29.80 25.68
C MET A 33 24.70 30.07 24.91
N LEU A 34 24.77 29.67 23.64
CA LEU A 34 25.96 29.91 22.80
C LEU A 34 26.20 31.41 22.55
N VAL A 35 25.14 32.18 22.35
CA VAL A 35 25.28 33.65 22.21
C VAL A 35 25.73 34.27 23.53
N MET A 36 25.15 33.86 24.67
CA MET A 36 25.45 34.46 25.98
C MET A 36 26.87 34.12 26.50
N PHE A 37 27.31 32.87 26.30
CA PHE A 37 28.55 32.39 26.93
C PHE A 37 29.74 32.27 25.97
N ALA A 38 29.49 32.12 24.66
CA ALA A 38 30.54 31.94 23.65
C ALA A 38 30.69 33.14 22.69
N ASP A 39 29.89 34.19 22.88
CA ASP A 39 29.86 35.38 21.99
C ASP A 39 29.68 35.00 20.49
N PHE A 40 29.05 33.87 20.24
CA PHE A 40 28.87 33.34 18.90
C PHE A 40 27.52 33.79 18.29
N SER A 41 27.47 35.04 17.86
CA SER A 41 26.26 35.70 17.33
C SER A 41 25.64 35.02 16.09
N ARG A 42 26.39 34.15 15.41
CA ARG A 42 25.92 33.39 14.24
C ARG A 42 25.32 32.00 14.62
N ALA A 43 25.35 31.62 15.89
CA ALA A 43 24.79 30.32 16.33
C ALA A 43 23.29 30.20 16.04
N ASP A 44 22.53 31.24 16.36
CA ASP A 44 21.07 31.25 16.19
C ASP A 44 20.62 31.01 14.72
N PRO A 45 21.05 31.78 13.73
CA PRO A 45 20.68 31.55 12.34
C PRO A 45 21.19 30.21 11.80
N LEU A 46 22.31 29.70 12.27
CA LEU A 46 22.86 28.41 11.84
C LEU A 46 22.05 27.24 12.38
N ILE A 47 21.65 27.29 13.65
CA ILE A 47 20.78 26.31 14.28
C ILE A 47 19.39 26.34 13.64
N ALA A 48 18.84 27.55 13.40
CA ALA A 48 17.55 27.68 12.72
C ALA A 48 17.57 27.07 11.30
N ALA A 49 18.64 27.29 10.55
CA ALA A 49 18.81 26.69 9.22
C ALA A 49 18.88 25.16 9.27
N LEU A 50 19.61 24.58 10.24
CA LEU A 50 19.67 23.13 10.42
C LEU A 50 18.31 22.52 10.78
N ILE A 51 17.58 23.18 11.67
CA ILE A 51 16.23 22.75 12.03
C ILE A 51 15.29 22.82 10.82
N ALA A 52 15.35 23.91 10.04
CA ALA A 52 14.53 24.07 8.86
C ALA A 52 14.80 22.96 7.82
N ILE A 53 16.05 22.62 7.57
CA ILE A 53 16.43 21.51 6.68
C ILE A 53 15.89 20.17 7.21
N TYR A 54 16.04 19.91 8.50
CA TYR A 54 15.50 18.70 9.13
C TYR A 54 13.97 18.62 9.01
N MET A 55 13.26 19.71 9.24
CA MET A 55 11.80 19.76 9.11
C MET A 55 11.35 19.53 7.67
N ILE A 56 12.04 20.11 6.69
CA ILE A 56 11.74 19.86 5.27
C ILE A 56 11.93 18.38 4.93
N TYR A 57 13.03 17.78 5.36
CA TYR A 57 13.31 16.36 5.13
C TYR A 57 12.21 15.45 5.71
N THR A 58 11.84 15.67 6.97
CA THR A 58 10.79 14.88 7.64
C THR A 58 9.42 15.09 7.01
N THR A 59 9.10 16.32 6.61
CA THR A 59 7.83 16.64 5.94
C THR A 59 7.71 15.96 4.59
N ILE A 60 8.78 15.94 3.79
CA ILE A 60 8.80 15.24 2.50
C ILE A 60 8.59 13.73 2.71
N ALA A 61 9.22 13.13 3.72
CA ALA A 61 9.05 11.71 4.02
C ALA A 61 7.59 11.35 4.40
N ILE A 62 6.94 12.19 5.23
CA ILE A 62 5.53 12.03 5.60
C ILE A 62 4.63 12.21 4.36
N PHE A 63 4.90 13.24 3.55
CA PHE A 63 4.14 13.52 2.35
C PHE A 63 4.18 12.36 1.35
N GLN A 64 5.36 11.77 1.12
CA GLN A 64 5.51 10.60 0.26
C GLN A 64 4.71 9.39 0.79
N LYS A 65 4.75 9.13 2.10
CA LYS A 65 3.94 8.08 2.73
C LYS A 65 2.44 8.35 2.57
N SER A 66 2.01 9.60 2.77
CA SER A 66 0.60 9.97 2.65
C SER A 66 0.09 9.86 1.22
N ILE A 67 0.87 10.28 0.24
CA ILE A 67 0.54 10.11 -1.18
C ILE A 67 0.47 8.61 -1.54
N ALA A 68 1.40 7.79 -1.06
CA ALA A 68 1.39 6.36 -1.34
C ALA A 68 0.12 5.65 -0.83
N VAL A 69 -0.54 6.21 0.20
CA VAL A 69 -1.83 5.72 0.71
C VAL A 69 -3.01 6.26 -0.10
N LEU A 70 -2.87 7.45 -0.69
CA LEU A 70 -3.93 8.12 -1.47
C LEU A 70 -3.94 7.71 -2.95
N ILE A 71 -2.77 7.35 -3.47
CA ILE A 71 -2.67 6.77 -4.81
C ILE A 71 -2.98 5.28 -4.67
N ASP A 72 -3.90 4.79 -5.48
CA ASP A 72 -4.24 3.36 -5.60
C ASP A 72 -3.00 2.57 -6.08
N ARG A 73 -2.08 2.33 -5.14
CA ARG A 73 -0.86 1.61 -5.44
C ARG A 73 -1.19 0.13 -5.62
N GLU A 74 -0.69 -0.44 -6.69
CA GLU A 74 -0.74 -1.87 -6.89
C GLU A 74 -0.03 -2.64 -5.76
N ILE A 75 -0.43 -3.89 -5.56
CA ILE A 75 0.27 -4.79 -4.64
C ILE A 75 1.65 -5.15 -5.18
N ASP A 76 2.55 -5.55 -4.28
CA ASP A 76 3.91 -5.95 -4.65
C ASP A 76 3.90 -7.16 -5.61
N ASP A 77 4.85 -7.22 -6.54
CA ASP A 77 4.92 -8.27 -7.57
C ASP A 77 5.06 -9.69 -6.98
N ASP A 78 5.78 -9.82 -5.86
CA ASP A 78 5.88 -11.10 -5.14
C ASP A 78 4.49 -11.59 -4.70
N LEU A 79 3.64 -10.67 -4.20
CA LEU A 79 2.29 -10.99 -3.75
C LEU A 79 1.37 -11.33 -4.93
N LYS A 80 1.52 -10.63 -6.07
CA LYS A 80 0.81 -10.96 -7.31
C LYS A 80 1.16 -12.38 -7.77
N SER A 81 2.45 -12.71 -7.79
CA SER A 81 2.92 -14.04 -8.20
C SER A 81 2.32 -15.15 -7.34
N GLU A 82 2.29 -14.96 -6.01
CA GLU A 82 1.67 -15.94 -5.11
C GLU A 82 0.17 -16.14 -5.37
N ILE A 83 -0.55 -15.07 -5.67
CA ILE A 83 -1.99 -15.14 -6.00
C ILE A 83 -2.18 -15.84 -7.34
N PHE A 84 -1.37 -15.51 -8.35
CA PHE A 84 -1.44 -16.14 -9.67
C PHE A 84 -1.17 -17.64 -9.60
N ASP A 85 -0.24 -18.09 -8.74
CA ASP A 85 0.02 -19.50 -8.51
C ASP A 85 -1.20 -20.22 -7.90
N ILE A 86 -1.91 -19.57 -6.97
CA ILE A 86 -3.15 -20.10 -6.40
C ILE A 86 -4.22 -20.25 -7.49
N VAL A 87 -4.43 -19.21 -8.30
CA VAL A 87 -5.43 -19.23 -9.38
C VAL A 87 -5.08 -20.32 -10.42
N LYS A 88 -3.82 -20.41 -10.85
CA LYS A 88 -3.35 -21.44 -11.79
C LYS A 88 -3.42 -22.87 -11.25
N SER A 89 -3.38 -23.04 -9.93
CA SER A 89 -3.48 -24.37 -9.32
C SER A 89 -4.86 -25.00 -9.43
N HIS A 90 -5.89 -24.21 -9.72
CA HIS A 90 -7.26 -24.72 -9.88
C HIS A 90 -7.44 -25.33 -11.27
N ASN A 91 -7.73 -26.63 -11.33
CA ASN A 91 -7.73 -27.44 -12.54
C ASN A 91 -8.79 -27.08 -13.61
N LYS A 92 -9.81 -26.32 -13.24
CA LYS A 92 -10.88 -25.86 -14.15
C LYS A 92 -10.70 -24.42 -14.62
N VAL A 93 -9.72 -23.69 -14.10
CA VAL A 93 -9.33 -22.37 -14.58
C VAL A 93 -8.39 -22.57 -15.77
N LEU A 94 -8.79 -22.08 -16.93
CA LEU A 94 -8.03 -22.18 -18.17
C LEU A 94 -7.07 -21.02 -18.38
N GLY A 95 -7.42 -19.84 -17.83
CA GLY A 95 -6.64 -18.62 -17.92
C GLY A 95 -7.21 -17.55 -17.00
N PHE A 96 -6.53 -16.41 -16.94
CA PHE A 96 -7.03 -15.21 -16.28
C PHE A 96 -6.46 -13.96 -16.95
N HIS A 97 -7.19 -12.86 -16.87
CA HIS A 97 -6.81 -11.58 -17.46
C HIS A 97 -7.44 -10.41 -16.70
N ASP A 98 -7.17 -9.18 -17.15
CA ASP A 98 -7.71 -7.92 -16.63
C ASP A 98 -7.54 -7.80 -15.10
N VAL A 99 -6.35 -8.18 -14.61
CA VAL A 99 -6.02 -8.16 -13.18
C VAL A 99 -5.80 -6.74 -12.73
N ARG A 100 -6.60 -6.30 -11.77
CA ARG A 100 -6.50 -4.99 -11.13
C ARG A 100 -6.33 -5.18 -9.64
N THR A 101 -5.34 -4.54 -9.08
CA THR A 101 -5.03 -4.64 -7.65
C THR A 101 -4.86 -3.28 -7.04
N ARG A 102 -5.24 -3.15 -5.78
CA ARG A 102 -5.06 -1.94 -4.99
C ARG A 102 -4.72 -2.31 -3.57
N GLN A 103 -3.59 -1.80 -3.09
CA GLN A 103 -3.20 -1.99 -1.70
C GLN A 103 -4.10 -1.16 -0.77
N SER A 104 -4.68 -1.77 0.24
CA SER A 104 -5.50 -1.10 1.24
C SER A 104 -4.71 -0.89 2.53
N GLY A 105 -4.20 0.34 2.74
CA GLY A 105 -3.43 0.71 3.93
C GLY A 105 -1.98 0.22 3.91
N SER A 106 -1.32 0.26 5.08
CA SER A 106 0.10 -0.09 5.25
C SER A 106 0.34 -1.57 5.52
N SER A 107 -0.69 -2.39 5.62
CA SER A 107 -0.59 -3.80 6.02
C SER A 107 -0.41 -4.70 4.80
N LYS A 108 0.67 -5.47 4.78
CA LYS A 108 0.85 -6.54 3.79
C LYS A 108 -0.28 -7.56 3.96
N GLY A 109 -1.00 -7.84 2.89
CA GLY A 109 -2.11 -8.81 2.88
C GLY A 109 -3.51 -8.20 2.96
N LYS A 110 -3.63 -6.87 3.17
CA LYS A 110 -4.90 -6.17 3.01
C LYS A 110 -4.91 -5.45 1.68
N PHE A 111 -5.61 -6.01 0.72
CA PHE A 111 -5.69 -5.48 -0.64
C PHE A 111 -7.06 -5.75 -1.25
N PHE A 112 -7.38 -4.96 -2.25
CA PHE A 112 -8.48 -5.19 -3.16
C PHE A 112 -7.94 -5.76 -4.46
N MET A 113 -8.59 -6.79 -4.98
CA MET A 113 -8.24 -7.39 -6.27
C MET A 113 -9.52 -7.66 -7.08
N GLN A 114 -9.43 -7.32 -8.34
CA GLN A 114 -10.39 -7.73 -9.36
C GLN A 114 -9.64 -8.45 -10.46
N MET A 115 -10.16 -9.59 -10.90
CA MET A 115 -9.63 -10.31 -12.05
C MET A 115 -10.73 -11.07 -12.77
N HIS A 116 -10.49 -11.36 -14.03
CA HIS A 116 -11.29 -12.23 -14.85
C HIS A 116 -10.65 -13.61 -14.90
N ILE A 117 -11.40 -14.65 -14.63
CA ILE A 117 -10.97 -16.04 -14.77
C ILE A 117 -11.73 -16.71 -15.92
N GLU A 118 -11.00 -17.50 -16.67
CA GLU A 118 -11.52 -18.17 -17.84
C GLU A 118 -11.86 -19.62 -17.50
N VAL A 119 -13.08 -20.01 -17.84
CA VAL A 119 -13.55 -21.40 -17.67
C VAL A 119 -14.06 -21.93 -18.99
N SER A 120 -14.25 -23.25 -19.09
CA SER A 120 -14.82 -23.86 -20.30
C SER A 120 -16.23 -23.31 -20.58
N GLU A 121 -16.51 -22.98 -21.85
CA GLU A 121 -17.82 -22.54 -22.33
C GLU A 121 -18.95 -23.57 -22.11
N HIS A 122 -18.58 -24.81 -21.82
CA HIS A 122 -19.51 -25.91 -21.65
C HIS A 122 -19.97 -26.12 -20.19
N VAL A 123 -19.39 -25.36 -19.25
CA VAL A 123 -19.83 -25.46 -17.84
C VAL A 123 -21.16 -24.74 -17.62
N SER A 124 -21.97 -25.24 -16.70
CA SER A 124 -23.19 -24.54 -16.31
C SER A 124 -22.88 -23.27 -15.50
N LEU A 125 -23.85 -22.34 -15.42
CA LEU A 125 -23.73 -21.17 -14.58
C LEU A 125 -23.45 -21.54 -13.11
N GLU A 126 -24.09 -22.57 -12.59
CA GLU A 126 -23.87 -23.07 -11.25
C GLU A 126 -22.43 -23.57 -11.06
N GLU A 127 -21.90 -24.30 -12.02
CA GLU A 127 -20.55 -24.82 -11.98
C GLU A 127 -19.52 -23.70 -12.10
N SER A 128 -19.74 -22.71 -12.97
CA SER A 128 -18.85 -21.56 -13.11
C SER A 128 -18.79 -20.73 -11.81
N HIS A 129 -19.92 -20.54 -11.13
CA HIS A 129 -19.98 -19.89 -9.83
C HIS A 129 -19.20 -20.68 -8.77
N ASN A 130 -19.41 -21.99 -8.70
CA ASN A 130 -18.67 -22.85 -7.76
C ASN A 130 -17.15 -22.82 -7.99
N ILE A 131 -16.69 -22.69 -9.26
CA ILE A 131 -15.27 -22.52 -9.57
C ILE A 131 -14.75 -21.19 -9.03
N ALA A 132 -15.49 -20.11 -9.25
CA ALA A 132 -15.12 -18.79 -8.72
C ALA A 132 -15.02 -18.79 -7.19
N ASP A 133 -16.03 -19.35 -6.51
CA ASP A 133 -16.05 -19.46 -5.04
C ASP A 133 -14.85 -20.25 -4.51
N GLN A 134 -14.48 -21.36 -5.16
CA GLN A 134 -13.32 -22.16 -4.76
C GLN A 134 -12.01 -21.39 -4.94
N VAL A 135 -11.85 -20.65 -6.03
CA VAL A 135 -10.67 -19.82 -6.27
C VAL A 135 -10.60 -18.71 -5.22
N GLU A 136 -11.71 -18.03 -4.97
CA GLU A 136 -11.80 -16.98 -3.95
C GLU A 136 -11.46 -17.53 -2.56
N GLU A 137 -12.04 -18.67 -2.16
CA GLU A 137 -11.76 -19.31 -0.87
C GLU A 137 -10.27 -19.70 -0.74
N ASN A 138 -9.66 -20.24 -1.79
CA ASN A 138 -8.23 -20.57 -1.79
C ASN A 138 -7.35 -19.35 -1.58
N ILE A 139 -7.70 -18.20 -2.18
CA ILE A 139 -6.98 -16.96 -1.97
C ILE A 139 -7.22 -16.42 -0.56
N LEU A 140 -8.46 -16.40 -0.08
CA LEU A 140 -8.83 -15.91 1.25
C LEU A 140 -8.25 -16.76 2.38
N ASN A 141 -8.05 -18.06 2.17
CA ASN A 141 -7.35 -18.92 3.13
C ASN A 141 -5.92 -18.46 3.41
N LYS A 142 -5.25 -17.91 2.40
CA LYS A 142 -3.90 -17.36 2.54
C LYS A 142 -3.89 -15.88 2.92
N PHE A 143 -4.86 -15.12 2.41
CA PHE A 143 -5.00 -13.67 2.59
C PHE A 143 -6.37 -13.30 3.14
N PRO A 144 -6.66 -13.57 4.42
CA PRO A 144 -8.00 -13.44 5.00
C PRO A 144 -8.52 -11.99 5.11
N ASP A 145 -7.65 -11.01 4.97
CA ASP A 145 -8.00 -9.58 5.00
C ASP A 145 -8.12 -8.98 3.56
N ALA A 146 -8.02 -9.80 2.50
CA ALA A 146 -8.19 -9.37 1.12
C ALA A 146 -9.68 -9.23 0.75
N GLU A 147 -9.97 -8.29 -0.14
CA GLU A 147 -11.27 -8.18 -0.81
C GLU A 147 -11.10 -8.56 -2.28
N ILE A 148 -11.83 -9.59 -2.74
CA ILE A 148 -11.64 -10.19 -4.05
C ILE A 148 -12.92 -10.11 -4.83
N ILE A 149 -12.85 -9.72 -6.10
CA ILE A 149 -13.92 -9.80 -7.07
C ILE A 149 -13.41 -10.62 -8.25
N LEU A 150 -14.05 -11.77 -8.49
CA LEU A 150 -13.79 -12.61 -9.65
C LEU A 150 -14.93 -12.46 -10.65
N HIS A 151 -14.57 -12.15 -11.89
CA HIS A 151 -15.48 -12.25 -13.03
C HIS A 151 -15.16 -13.53 -13.80
N VAL A 152 -16.21 -14.27 -14.18
CA VAL A 152 -16.01 -15.53 -14.89
C VAL A 152 -16.36 -15.34 -16.36
N ASP A 153 -15.40 -15.59 -17.23
CA ASP A 153 -15.55 -15.52 -18.67
C ASP A 153 -15.47 -16.93 -19.29
N PRO A 154 -16.30 -17.22 -20.28
CA PRO A 154 -16.16 -18.44 -21.06
C PRO A 154 -14.98 -18.33 -22.02
N SER A 155 -14.20 -19.41 -22.17
CA SER A 155 -12.95 -19.45 -22.92
C SER A 155 -13.04 -19.11 -24.41
N ASN A 156 -14.25 -19.05 -24.99
CA ASN A 156 -14.48 -18.71 -26.39
C ASN A 156 -14.71 -17.22 -26.66
N VAL A 157 -14.84 -16.40 -25.64
CA VAL A 157 -15.17 -14.95 -25.76
C VAL A 157 -13.93 -14.07 -25.76
N ILE A 158 -12.75 -14.65 -25.59
CA ILE A 158 -11.52 -13.88 -25.55
C ILE A 158 -11.14 -13.48 -27.00
N GLU A 159 -11.65 -12.34 -27.45
CA GLU A 159 -10.98 -11.58 -28.50
C GLU A 159 -9.59 -11.20 -27.98
N GLU A 160 -8.57 -11.43 -28.83
CA GLU A 160 -7.16 -11.07 -28.61
C GLU A 160 -6.99 -9.72 -27.87
N LYS A 161 -7.19 -9.70 -26.57
CA LYS A 161 -6.71 -8.60 -25.75
C LYS A 161 -5.30 -9.00 -25.33
N GLU A 162 -4.34 -8.25 -25.89
CA GLU A 162 -2.91 -8.34 -25.61
C GLU A 162 -2.65 -8.78 -24.18
N PHE A 163 -1.94 -9.90 -24.04
CA PHE A 163 -1.26 -10.25 -22.82
C PHE A 163 -0.34 -9.07 -22.49
N VAL A 164 -0.71 -8.27 -21.52
CA VAL A 164 0.21 -7.32 -20.94
C VAL A 164 1.14 -8.16 -20.06
N ASP A 165 2.24 -8.57 -20.66
CA ASP A 165 3.40 -9.09 -19.95
C ASP A 165 3.83 -8.01 -18.93
N ALA A 166 3.69 -8.33 -17.63
CA ALA A 166 4.18 -7.53 -16.51
C ALA A 166 5.60 -7.95 -16.17
#